data_980111c77a293096087c236612e4e956
#
_entry.id   980111c77a293096087c236612e4e956
#
_cell.length_a   1.000
_cell.length_b   1.000
_cell.length_c   1.000
_cell.angle_alpha   90.00
_cell.angle_beta   90.00
_cell.angle_gamma   90.00
#
_symmetry.space_group_name_H-M   'P 1'
#
loop_
_entity.id
_entity.type
_entity.pdbx_description
1 polymer ?
#
loop_
_entity_poly.entity_id
_entity_poly.type
_entity_poly.pdbx_seq_one_letter_code
_entity_poly.pdbx_strand_id
1 'polypeptide(L)'
;MRRSHARSRVVKSSKSDMDPIKFQIRSGNRSSSTYTVTKSNSKHSKSNLCLIFVSIAVVLSFLFICYSILLSGGNRRGLIRYSVVIDGGSTGTRIHVFRYRIEFGKPVFEFRGGDYASLKLHPGLSAYSDDPDGASLSLMELVEFAKGRIPKGLWKETEVRLMATAGMRLVELSVQEKILGVARRVLKSSGFLFRDEWASVISGSDEGVYAWVVANFALGSLGGDPLKTTGIVELGGASAQVTFVSSEPVPPEFSRTISIGNVSYNLYSHSFLHFGQNAAHEKLWGSLVSKDQNSAVESTRKGIFTDPCAPKGYNLDTIAQKQHLSGFLAEESKFSASLQAGGNYSECRSAALTILQEGNDKCSYQHCSIGSSLTPKLQGRFLATENFFYTSKFFGLGEKSWLSNMISAGEKFCGEDWSKLRVKDPSLDEEDLLRYCFSSAYIVSLLHDTLGVPLDDERVKYANQAGDNIPLDWALGAFILQTAAETSQHTGSSNLHSFYALFGTDSNTLLYLIGIPILITVLVYLVSKWRKPQLKTIYDLEKGRYIVTRIR
;
A
#
# COMPACT_ATOMS: atom_id res chain seq x y z
N MET A 1 -4.63 -26.62 47.76
CA MET A 1 -5.52 -27.58 48.44
C MET A 1 -6.44 -28.26 47.44
N ARG A 2 -6.42 -29.58 47.50
CA ARG A 2 -7.34 -30.60 47.01
C ARG A 2 -7.43 -30.85 45.49
N ARG A 3 -6.74 -31.96 45.19
CA ARG A 3 -6.93 -32.95 44.12
C ARG A 3 -8.29 -33.60 44.19
N SER A 4 -8.85 -34.06 43.08
CA SER A 4 -9.66 -35.27 43.05
C SER A 4 -9.46 -36.01 41.70
N HIS A 5 -9.02 -37.25 41.84
CA HIS A 5 -8.92 -38.31 40.81
C HIS A 5 -10.30 -38.98 40.64
N ALA A 6 -10.57 -39.49 39.43
CA ALA A 6 -11.41 -40.70 39.20
C ALA A 6 -11.03 -41.26 37.84
N ARG A 7 -10.33 -42.29 37.75
CA ARG A 7 -10.46 -43.78 37.80
C ARG A 7 -11.35 -44.33 36.67
N SER A 8 -10.65 -45.04 35.80
CA SER A 8 -11.08 -45.96 34.76
C SER A 8 -11.95 -47.10 35.27
N ARG A 9 -12.85 -47.60 34.40
CA ARG A 9 -13.43 -48.96 34.52
C ARG A 9 -13.31 -49.68 33.18
N VAL A 10 -12.57 -50.78 33.23
CA VAL A 10 -12.49 -51.86 32.25
C VAL A 10 -13.69 -52.79 32.47
N VAL A 11 -14.37 -53.17 31.41
CA VAL A 11 -15.30 -54.29 31.41
C VAL A 11 -14.82 -55.31 30.36
N LYS A 12 -14.46 -56.48 30.87
CA LYS A 12 -14.25 -57.75 30.14
C LYS A 12 -15.62 -58.40 29.92
N SER A 13 -15.83 -59.03 28.76
CA SER A 13 -16.70 -60.20 28.54
C SER A 13 -16.53 -60.57 27.08
N SER A 14 -16.51 -61.76 26.65
CA SER A 14 -16.38 -63.15 27.02
C SER A 14 -16.40 -63.92 25.68
N LYS A 15 -15.54 -64.93 25.59
CA LYS A 15 -15.50 -65.87 24.47
C LYS A 15 -16.79 -66.69 24.40
N SER A 16 -17.23 -67.00 23.19
CA SER A 16 -18.00 -68.22 22.94
C SER A 16 -17.40 -68.94 21.76
N ASP A 17 -16.95 -70.14 22.07
CA ASP A 17 -16.45 -71.14 21.15
C ASP A 17 -17.60 -71.66 20.27
N MET A 18 -17.32 -71.97 19.02
CA MET A 18 -18.06 -72.94 18.23
C MET A 18 -17.11 -73.79 17.39
N ASP A 19 -17.22 -75.04 17.59
CA ASP A 19 -16.40 -76.16 17.10
C ASP A 19 -16.34 -76.27 15.55
N PRO A 20 -15.26 -76.88 15.03
CA PRO A 20 -15.12 -77.15 13.60
C PRO A 20 -15.75 -78.51 13.24
N ILE A 21 -16.63 -78.51 12.28
CA ILE A 21 -17.20 -79.70 11.68
C ILE A 21 -16.12 -80.40 10.83
N LYS A 22 -15.71 -81.58 11.28
CA LYS A 22 -14.90 -82.54 10.54
C LYS A 22 -15.74 -83.19 9.43
N PHE A 23 -15.33 -83.05 8.18
CA PHE A 23 -15.79 -83.91 7.09
C PHE A 23 -14.76 -84.99 6.78
N GLN A 24 -15.15 -86.26 7.01
CA GLN A 24 -14.40 -87.45 6.60
C GLN A 24 -14.48 -87.63 5.08
N ILE A 25 -13.31 -87.78 4.47
CA ILE A 25 -13.19 -88.20 3.08
C ILE A 25 -13.19 -89.78 3.06
N ARG A 26 -14.16 -90.31 2.40
CA ARG A 26 -14.19 -91.75 2.07
C ARG A 26 -13.74 -91.94 0.62
N SER A 27 -12.63 -92.62 0.44
CA SER A 27 -12.08 -93.04 -0.85
C SER A 27 -12.97 -94.08 -1.53
N GLY A 28 -13.28 -93.87 -2.77
CA GLY A 28 -13.91 -94.85 -3.65
C GLY A 28 -13.37 -94.72 -5.06
N ASN A 29 -12.50 -95.70 -5.41
CA ASN A 29 -12.03 -95.88 -6.77
C ASN A 29 -13.19 -96.21 -7.71
N ARG A 30 -13.22 -95.53 -8.89
CA ARG A 30 -13.39 -96.26 -10.17
C ARG A 30 -13.17 -95.31 -11.35
N SER A 31 -12.42 -95.80 -12.28
CA SER A 31 -12.06 -95.34 -13.60
C SER A 31 -13.22 -94.98 -14.48
N SER A 32 -13.09 -93.87 -15.26
CA SER A 32 -13.27 -93.98 -16.73
C SER A 32 -13.12 -92.61 -17.44
N SER A 33 -12.36 -92.73 -18.49
CA SER A 33 -12.52 -92.00 -19.79
C SER A 33 -12.36 -90.48 -19.82
N THR A 34 -11.20 -90.11 -20.17
CA THR A 34 -10.73 -88.85 -20.59
C THR A 34 -11.26 -88.49 -21.96
N TYR A 35 -12.04 -87.37 -22.07
CA TYR A 35 -12.12 -86.64 -23.32
C TYR A 35 -11.51 -85.29 -23.09
N THR A 36 -10.33 -85.14 -23.65
CA THR A 36 -9.61 -83.88 -23.75
C THR A 36 -10.20 -82.99 -24.87
N VAL A 37 -10.91 -82.00 -24.52
CA VAL A 37 -11.21 -80.87 -25.45
C VAL A 37 -10.20 -79.81 -25.19
N THR A 38 -9.21 -79.70 -26.03
CA THR A 38 -8.28 -78.62 -26.13
C THR A 38 -9.04 -77.35 -26.64
N LYS A 39 -9.34 -76.46 -25.74
CA LYS A 39 -9.78 -75.08 -26.12
C LYS A 39 -8.60 -74.15 -25.96
N SER A 40 -8.19 -73.62 -27.11
CA SER A 40 -7.06 -72.72 -27.31
C SER A 40 -7.04 -71.53 -26.36
N ASN A 41 -5.88 -71.31 -25.80
CA ASN A 41 -5.48 -70.12 -25.07
C ASN A 41 -5.56 -68.83 -25.94
N SER A 42 -6.69 -68.14 -25.96
CA SER A 42 -6.77 -66.79 -26.56
C SER A 42 -7.13 -65.70 -25.55
N LYS A 43 -7.16 -65.99 -24.24
CA LYS A 43 -7.56 -65.02 -23.19
C LYS A 43 -6.39 -64.30 -22.50
N HIS A 44 -5.15 -64.75 -22.62
CA HIS A 44 -4.01 -64.04 -22.02
C HIS A 44 -3.54 -62.83 -22.82
N SER A 45 -3.82 -62.79 -24.13
CA SER A 45 -3.42 -61.66 -24.99
C SER A 45 -4.24 -60.40 -24.73
N LYS A 46 -5.53 -60.51 -24.39
CA LYS A 46 -6.38 -59.32 -24.18
C LYS A 46 -6.12 -58.61 -22.83
N SER A 47 -5.66 -59.32 -21.80
CA SER A 47 -5.31 -58.77 -20.49
C SER A 47 -4.01 -57.94 -20.57
N ASN A 48 -3.01 -58.47 -21.29
CA ASN A 48 -1.74 -57.76 -21.48
C ASN A 48 -1.90 -56.52 -22.39
N LEU A 49 -2.77 -56.62 -23.40
CA LEU A 49 -3.06 -55.45 -24.27
C LEU A 49 -3.71 -54.30 -23.49
N CYS A 50 -4.64 -54.60 -22.58
CA CYS A 50 -5.30 -53.61 -21.76
C CYS A 50 -4.34 -52.94 -20.76
N LEU A 51 -3.40 -53.71 -20.16
CA LEU A 51 -2.33 -53.19 -19.31
C LEU A 51 -1.38 -52.26 -20.10
N ILE A 52 -1.03 -52.63 -21.32
CA ILE A 52 -0.21 -51.81 -22.20
C ILE A 52 -0.91 -50.48 -22.54
N PHE A 53 -2.20 -50.51 -22.88
CA PHE A 53 -2.96 -49.28 -23.16
C PHE A 53 -3.06 -48.36 -21.93
N VAL A 54 -3.27 -48.89 -20.73
CA VAL A 54 -3.27 -48.12 -19.49
C VAL A 54 -1.91 -47.53 -19.19
N SER A 55 -0.84 -48.31 -19.37
CA SER A 55 0.54 -47.79 -19.20
C SER A 55 0.88 -46.68 -20.18
N ILE A 56 0.47 -46.80 -21.43
CA ILE A 56 0.65 -45.76 -22.46
C ILE A 56 -0.16 -44.52 -22.09
N ALA A 57 -1.40 -44.65 -21.65
CA ALA A 57 -2.23 -43.53 -21.24
C ALA A 57 -1.65 -42.77 -20.03
N VAL A 58 -1.09 -43.49 -19.05
CA VAL A 58 -0.41 -42.89 -17.90
C VAL A 58 0.86 -42.17 -18.32
N VAL A 59 1.67 -42.74 -19.20
CA VAL A 59 2.88 -42.10 -19.72
C VAL A 59 2.54 -40.86 -20.54
N LEU A 60 1.52 -40.93 -21.41
CA LEU A 60 1.07 -39.79 -22.20
C LEU A 60 0.50 -38.67 -21.31
N SER A 61 -0.27 -39.01 -20.26
CA SER A 61 -0.75 -38.03 -19.28
C SER A 61 0.39 -37.40 -18.50
N PHE A 62 1.39 -38.15 -18.11
CA PHE A 62 2.59 -37.62 -17.44
C PHE A 62 3.39 -36.72 -18.38
N LEU A 63 3.61 -37.13 -19.63
CA LEU A 63 4.28 -36.31 -20.64
C LEU A 63 3.49 -35.03 -20.95
N PHE A 64 2.16 -35.10 -21.00
CA PHE A 64 1.29 -33.93 -21.18
C PHE A 64 1.38 -32.97 -19.98
N ILE A 65 1.41 -33.49 -18.75
CA ILE A 65 1.60 -32.69 -17.53
C ILE A 65 3.01 -32.05 -17.55
N CYS A 66 4.07 -32.80 -17.85
CA CYS A 66 5.43 -32.25 -17.98
C CYS A 66 5.50 -31.19 -19.09
N TYR A 67 4.90 -31.44 -20.24
CA TYR A 67 4.80 -30.49 -21.34
C TYR A 67 4.04 -29.23 -20.94
N SER A 68 2.91 -29.37 -20.24
CA SER A 68 2.16 -28.24 -19.72
C SER A 68 2.95 -27.41 -18.69
N ILE A 69 3.71 -28.09 -17.81
CA ILE A 69 4.59 -27.44 -16.84
C ILE A 69 5.74 -26.70 -17.57
N LEU A 70 6.34 -27.30 -18.57
CA LEU A 70 7.40 -26.69 -19.39
C LEU A 70 6.90 -25.49 -20.19
N LEU A 71 5.70 -25.58 -20.78
CA LEU A 71 5.07 -24.45 -21.46
C LEU A 71 4.70 -23.34 -20.46
N SER A 72 4.18 -23.67 -19.29
CA SER A 72 3.88 -22.70 -18.22
C SER A 72 5.16 -22.08 -17.65
N GLY A 73 6.25 -22.85 -17.56
CA GLY A 73 7.56 -22.35 -17.11
C GLY A 73 8.25 -21.45 -18.14
N GLY A 74 8.02 -21.69 -19.44
CA GLY A 74 8.56 -20.86 -20.52
C GLY A 74 7.86 -19.50 -20.69
N ASN A 75 6.61 -19.37 -20.25
CA ASN A 75 5.78 -18.17 -20.43
C ASN A 75 5.67 -17.31 -19.15
N ARG A 76 6.46 -17.59 -18.11
CA ARG A 76 6.48 -16.83 -16.84
C ARG A 76 7.24 -15.49 -16.96
N ARG A 77 7.78 -15.12 -18.11
CA ARG A 77 8.29 -13.76 -18.33
C ARG A 77 7.12 -12.86 -18.67
N GLY A 78 6.40 -12.36 -17.65
CA GLY A 78 5.39 -11.33 -17.83
C GLY A 78 5.93 -10.17 -18.67
N LEU A 79 5.06 -9.54 -19.43
CA LEU A 79 5.42 -8.37 -20.24
C LEU A 79 5.83 -7.24 -19.30
N ILE A 80 7.09 -6.82 -19.38
CA ILE A 80 7.61 -5.70 -18.58
C ILE A 80 7.04 -4.40 -19.14
N ARG A 81 6.51 -3.57 -18.24
CA ARG A 81 5.97 -2.23 -18.50
C ARG A 81 6.60 -1.22 -17.56
N TYR A 82 6.52 0.03 -17.95
CA TYR A 82 6.95 1.17 -17.15
C TYR A 82 5.84 2.22 -17.08
N SER A 83 5.82 2.97 -16.00
CA SER A 83 5.00 4.17 -15.85
C SER A 83 5.82 5.24 -15.16
N VAL A 84 5.56 6.50 -15.47
CA VAL A 84 6.24 7.65 -14.91
C VAL A 84 5.21 8.59 -14.32
N VAL A 85 5.40 8.95 -13.04
CA VAL A 85 4.60 9.98 -12.37
C VAL A 85 5.54 11.09 -11.91
N ILE A 86 5.18 12.33 -12.22
CA ILE A 86 5.87 13.52 -11.74
C ILE A 86 4.98 14.18 -10.69
N ASP A 87 5.46 14.22 -9.45
CA ASP A 87 4.86 14.96 -8.34
C ASP A 87 5.35 16.41 -8.37
N GLY A 88 4.44 17.34 -8.66
CA GLY A 88 4.69 18.77 -8.57
C GLY A 88 4.41 19.31 -7.17
N GLY A 89 5.28 18.98 -6.22
CA GLY A 89 5.13 19.35 -4.81
C GLY A 89 5.41 20.83 -4.51
N SER A 90 5.12 21.25 -3.28
CA SER A 90 5.34 22.63 -2.82
C SER A 90 6.81 22.96 -2.56
N THR A 91 7.60 21.99 -2.12
CA THR A 91 9.02 22.15 -1.73
C THR A 91 9.99 21.61 -2.78
N GLY A 92 9.52 20.77 -3.69
CA GLY A 92 10.33 20.17 -4.74
C GLY A 92 9.46 19.45 -5.75
N THR A 93 9.98 19.26 -6.95
CA THR A 93 9.35 18.45 -8.01
C THR A 93 10.07 17.12 -8.08
N ARG A 94 9.31 16.02 -7.99
CA ARG A 94 9.88 14.67 -7.94
C ARG A 94 9.35 13.82 -9.09
N ILE A 95 10.23 13.10 -9.77
CA ILE A 95 9.85 12.07 -10.73
C ILE A 95 9.97 10.69 -10.11
N HIS A 96 9.00 9.85 -10.42
CA HIS A 96 8.94 8.45 -10.03
C HIS A 96 8.88 7.60 -11.29
N VAL A 97 9.75 6.59 -11.36
CA VAL A 97 9.77 5.60 -12.44
C VAL A 97 9.41 4.26 -11.83
N PHE A 98 8.30 3.70 -12.27
CA PHE A 98 7.78 2.41 -11.83
C PHE A 98 7.98 1.37 -12.92
N ARG A 99 8.58 0.23 -12.59
CA ARG A 99 8.65 -0.96 -13.43
C ARG A 99 7.70 -2.00 -12.88
N TYR A 100 6.86 -2.57 -13.72
CA TYR A 100 5.91 -3.60 -13.35
C TYR A 100 5.78 -4.65 -14.43
N ARG A 101 5.13 -5.76 -14.12
CA ARG A 101 4.88 -6.84 -15.08
C ARG A 101 3.40 -7.00 -15.34
N ILE A 102 3.06 -7.35 -16.57
CA ILE A 102 1.72 -7.81 -16.92
C ILE A 102 1.74 -9.33 -16.99
N GLU A 103 1.04 -9.99 -16.08
CA GLU A 103 0.88 -11.44 -16.04
C GLU A 103 -0.59 -11.79 -16.21
N PHE A 104 -0.91 -12.62 -17.20
CA PHE A 104 -2.29 -12.98 -17.52
C PHE A 104 -3.22 -11.76 -17.75
N GLY A 105 -2.70 -10.70 -18.34
CA GLY A 105 -3.44 -9.47 -18.59
C GLY A 105 -3.61 -8.56 -17.36
N LYS A 106 -2.90 -8.82 -16.25
CA LYS A 106 -3.01 -8.06 -15.00
C LYS A 106 -1.68 -7.49 -14.57
N PRO A 107 -1.65 -6.30 -13.96
CA PRO A 107 -0.44 -5.73 -13.42
C PRO A 107 -0.02 -6.46 -12.14
N VAL A 108 1.26 -6.79 -12.05
CA VAL A 108 1.91 -7.33 -10.86
C VAL A 108 2.97 -6.35 -10.41
N PHE A 109 2.84 -5.88 -9.17
CA PHE A 109 3.72 -4.89 -8.55
C PHE A 109 4.57 -5.58 -7.49
N GLU A 110 5.88 -5.56 -7.63
CA GLU A 110 6.78 -6.16 -6.63
C GLU A 110 7.62 -5.11 -5.89
N PHE A 111 7.95 -3.99 -6.49
CA PHE A 111 8.75 -2.88 -5.96
C PHE A 111 10.06 -3.31 -5.29
N ARG A 112 10.63 -4.44 -5.72
CA ARG A 112 11.90 -5.00 -5.24
C ARG A 112 13.02 -4.76 -6.25
N GLY A 113 14.24 -4.55 -5.76
CA GLY A 113 15.44 -4.71 -6.58
C GLY A 113 15.54 -3.86 -7.85
N GLY A 114 15.09 -2.59 -7.83
CA GLY A 114 15.20 -1.69 -8.98
C GLY A 114 13.89 -1.51 -9.76
N ASP A 115 12.77 -2.00 -9.25
CA ASP A 115 11.44 -1.78 -9.85
C ASP A 115 10.90 -0.36 -9.56
N TYR A 116 11.58 0.39 -8.71
CA TYR A 116 11.27 1.77 -8.38
C TYR A 116 12.53 2.63 -8.39
N ALA A 117 12.44 3.81 -8.99
CA ALA A 117 13.47 4.84 -8.94
C ALA A 117 12.83 6.23 -8.86
N SER A 118 13.46 7.15 -8.13
CA SER A 118 13.00 8.54 -8.04
C SER A 118 14.14 9.53 -8.01
N LEU A 119 13.87 10.76 -8.46
CA LEU A 119 14.73 11.92 -8.35
C LEU A 119 13.89 13.11 -7.93
N LYS A 120 14.33 13.85 -6.91
CA LYS A 120 13.71 15.10 -6.47
C LYS A 120 14.63 16.28 -6.82
N LEU A 121 14.07 17.29 -7.41
CA LEU A 121 14.72 18.57 -7.69
C LEU A 121 14.05 19.70 -6.89
N HIS A 122 14.82 20.70 -6.54
CA HIS A 122 14.35 21.95 -5.93
C HIS A 122 14.48 23.10 -6.96
N PRO A 123 13.59 24.07 -6.92
CA PRO A 123 12.43 24.21 -6.04
C PRO A 123 11.23 23.38 -6.48
N GLY A 124 10.12 23.49 -5.74
CA GLY A 124 8.82 22.94 -6.13
C GLY A 124 8.23 23.64 -7.35
N LEU A 125 7.29 22.99 -8.04
CA LEU A 125 6.72 23.51 -9.28
C LEU A 125 6.02 24.88 -9.10
N SER A 126 5.43 25.14 -7.94
CA SER A 126 4.78 26.41 -7.61
C SER A 126 5.73 27.60 -7.47
N ALA A 127 7.02 27.36 -7.22
CA ALA A 127 8.01 28.43 -7.12
C ALA A 127 8.31 29.13 -8.47
N TYR A 128 7.84 28.56 -9.57
CA TYR A 128 7.93 29.17 -10.90
C TYR A 128 6.75 30.11 -11.22
N SER A 129 6.02 30.59 -10.20
CA SER A 129 4.88 31.49 -10.40
C SER A 129 5.26 32.80 -11.13
N ASP A 130 6.43 33.35 -10.84
CA ASP A 130 6.93 34.61 -11.44
C ASP A 130 7.64 34.36 -12.78
N ASP A 131 8.17 33.17 -13.01
CA ASP A 131 8.81 32.74 -14.26
C ASP A 131 8.36 31.33 -14.65
N PRO A 132 7.14 31.16 -15.21
CA PRO A 132 6.63 29.84 -15.60
C PRO A 132 7.53 29.07 -16.58
N ASP A 133 8.23 29.77 -17.48
CA ASP A 133 9.09 29.13 -18.47
C ASP A 133 10.35 28.50 -17.85
N GLY A 134 10.80 29.02 -16.71
CA GLY A 134 11.90 28.46 -15.93
C GLY A 134 11.65 27.01 -15.46
N ALA A 135 10.39 26.61 -15.31
CA ALA A 135 10.03 25.23 -14.95
C ALA A 135 10.48 24.20 -16.01
N SER A 136 10.70 24.64 -17.26
CA SER A 136 11.06 23.73 -18.37
C SER A 136 12.38 23.00 -18.14
N LEU A 137 13.38 23.67 -17.59
CA LEU A 137 14.71 23.09 -17.36
C LEU A 137 14.65 21.99 -16.29
N SER A 138 13.98 22.27 -15.18
CA SER A 138 13.78 21.31 -14.11
C SER A 138 13.02 20.06 -14.61
N LEU A 139 11.95 20.25 -15.39
CA LEU A 139 11.16 19.15 -15.94
C LEU A 139 11.94 18.34 -16.97
N MET A 140 12.80 18.97 -17.81
CA MET A 140 13.65 18.26 -18.75
C MET A 140 14.67 17.37 -18.03
N GLU A 141 15.29 17.85 -16.94
CA GLU A 141 16.23 17.04 -16.14
C GLU A 141 15.54 15.81 -15.57
N LEU A 142 14.32 15.97 -15.03
CA LEU A 142 13.51 14.86 -14.53
C LEU A 142 13.18 13.85 -15.64
N VAL A 143 12.81 14.32 -16.82
CA VAL A 143 12.52 13.45 -17.98
C VAL A 143 13.77 12.68 -18.42
N GLU A 144 14.94 13.32 -18.47
CA GLU A 144 16.20 12.64 -18.81
C GLU A 144 16.59 11.57 -17.77
N PHE A 145 16.31 11.83 -16.48
CA PHE A 145 16.47 10.81 -15.45
C PHE A 145 15.62 9.55 -15.75
N ALA A 146 14.36 9.73 -16.16
CA ALA A 146 13.48 8.60 -16.52
C ALA A 146 13.97 7.88 -17.76
N LYS A 147 14.41 8.62 -18.80
CA LYS A 147 14.96 8.05 -20.03
C LYS A 147 16.20 7.18 -19.78
N GLY A 148 17.03 7.55 -18.81
CA GLY A 148 18.19 6.77 -18.40
C GLY A 148 17.86 5.43 -17.73
N ARG A 149 16.61 5.23 -17.32
CA ARG A 149 16.13 4.02 -16.60
C ARG A 149 15.19 3.15 -17.40
N ILE A 150 14.61 3.69 -18.46
CA ILE A 150 13.62 3.01 -19.29
C ILE A 150 14.24 2.69 -20.65
N PRO A 151 14.23 1.42 -21.08
CA PRO A 151 14.71 1.06 -22.42
C PRO A 151 14.03 1.88 -23.51
N LYS A 152 14.80 2.44 -24.45
CA LYS A 152 14.31 3.34 -25.50
C LYS A 152 13.16 2.75 -26.32
N GLY A 153 13.17 1.44 -26.54
CA GLY A 153 12.10 0.74 -27.27
C GLY A 153 10.74 0.76 -26.56
N LEU A 154 10.71 1.03 -25.24
CA LEU A 154 9.49 1.07 -24.43
C LEU A 154 8.95 2.48 -24.17
N TRP A 155 9.65 3.55 -24.59
CA TRP A 155 9.24 4.92 -24.29
C TRP A 155 7.83 5.23 -24.80
N LYS A 156 7.50 4.84 -26.03
CA LYS A 156 6.18 5.09 -26.64
C LYS A 156 5.03 4.35 -25.96
N GLU A 157 5.35 3.35 -25.14
CA GLU A 157 4.38 2.55 -24.38
C GLU A 157 4.40 2.91 -22.89
N THR A 158 5.29 3.80 -22.47
CA THR A 158 5.44 4.26 -21.09
C THR A 158 4.65 5.54 -20.90
N GLU A 159 3.63 5.50 -20.07
CA GLU A 159 2.87 6.68 -19.71
C GLU A 159 3.68 7.61 -18.82
N VAL A 160 3.57 8.93 -19.08
CA VAL A 160 4.09 9.96 -18.19
C VAL A 160 2.95 10.88 -17.77
N ARG A 161 2.78 11.03 -16.45
CA ARG A 161 1.76 11.89 -15.84
C ARG A 161 2.42 12.92 -14.93
N LEU A 162 1.93 14.15 -14.94
CA LEU A 162 2.32 15.19 -13.99
C LEU A 162 1.11 15.52 -13.12
N MET A 163 1.27 15.33 -11.83
CA MET A 163 0.25 15.58 -10.82
C MET A 163 0.78 16.63 -9.84
N ALA A 164 0.29 17.85 -9.94
CA ALA A 164 0.69 18.93 -9.05
C ALA A 164 -0.21 18.97 -7.81
N THR A 165 0.38 19.30 -6.66
CA THR A 165 -0.28 19.20 -5.35
C THR A 165 -0.50 20.58 -4.70
N ALA A 166 -0.45 20.64 -3.37
CA ALA A 166 -0.81 21.79 -2.56
C ALA A 166 -0.13 23.10 -2.98
N GLY A 167 1.15 23.07 -3.32
CA GLY A 167 1.86 24.28 -3.77
C GLY A 167 1.18 24.93 -4.96
N MET A 168 0.82 24.14 -5.97
CA MET A 168 0.12 24.66 -7.15
C MET A 168 -1.32 25.08 -6.84
N ARG A 169 -2.00 24.46 -5.88
CA ARG A 169 -3.35 24.88 -5.44
C ARG A 169 -3.37 26.30 -4.82
N LEU A 170 -2.22 26.80 -4.37
CA LEU A 170 -2.07 28.15 -3.82
C LEU A 170 -1.72 29.21 -4.88
N VAL A 171 -1.34 28.80 -6.08
CA VAL A 171 -1.01 29.71 -7.19
C VAL A 171 -2.30 30.15 -7.90
N GLU A 172 -2.33 31.40 -8.41
CA GLU A 172 -3.45 31.91 -9.17
C GLU A 172 -3.70 31.08 -10.44
N LEU A 173 -4.97 30.80 -10.79
CA LEU A 173 -5.36 29.88 -11.86
C LEU A 173 -4.72 30.19 -13.22
N SER A 174 -4.59 31.46 -13.57
CA SER A 174 -3.97 31.87 -14.84
C SER A 174 -2.49 31.51 -14.89
N VAL A 175 -1.81 31.61 -13.75
CA VAL A 175 -0.39 31.25 -13.59
C VAL A 175 -0.23 29.72 -13.53
N GLN A 176 -1.13 29.01 -12.82
CA GLN A 176 -1.17 27.54 -12.86
C GLN A 176 -1.20 27.02 -14.30
N GLU A 177 -2.11 27.54 -15.13
CA GLU A 177 -2.25 27.11 -16.52
C GLU A 177 -1.01 27.44 -17.36
N LYS A 178 -0.31 28.54 -17.10
CA LYS A 178 0.97 28.83 -17.75
C LYS A 178 2.02 27.78 -17.40
N ILE A 179 2.21 27.46 -16.11
CA ILE A 179 3.16 26.43 -15.64
C ILE A 179 2.79 25.07 -16.22
N LEU A 180 1.51 24.66 -16.15
CA LEU A 180 1.03 23.40 -16.75
C LEU A 180 1.22 23.38 -18.27
N GLY A 181 1.05 24.52 -18.94
CA GLY A 181 1.33 24.66 -20.37
C GLY A 181 2.79 24.40 -20.71
N VAL A 182 3.73 24.88 -19.90
CA VAL A 182 5.16 24.54 -20.02
C VAL A 182 5.38 23.04 -19.82
N ALA A 183 4.80 22.47 -18.76
CA ALA A 183 4.91 21.03 -18.48
C ALA A 183 4.38 20.19 -19.65
N ARG A 184 3.21 20.52 -20.19
CA ARG A 184 2.64 19.83 -21.37
C ARG A 184 3.55 19.89 -22.58
N ARG A 185 4.19 21.04 -22.86
CA ARG A 185 5.19 21.14 -23.96
C ARG A 185 6.38 20.22 -23.75
N VAL A 186 6.96 20.20 -22.54
CA VAL A 186 8.10 19.34 -22.21
C VAL A 186 7.72 17.86 -22.33
N LEU A 187 6.57 17.47 -21.75
CA LEU A 187 6.14 16.06 -21.73
C LEU A 187 5.76 15.54 -23.11
N LYS A 188 5.13 16.36 -23.98
CA LYS A 188 4.90 16.03 -25.40
C LYS A 188 6.17 15.75 -26.16
N SER A 189 7.24 16.49 -25.88
CA SER A 189 8.54 16.32 -26.55
C SER A 189 9.40 15.21 -25.95
N SER A 190 8.99 14.61 -24.82
CA SER A 190 9.78 13.61 -24.08
C SER A 190 10.00 12.32 -24.85
N GLY A 191 9.09 11.95 -25.76
CA GLY A 191 9.05 10.66 -26.42
C GLY A 191 8.30 9.56 -25.66
N PHE A 192 7.85 9.84 -24.45
CA PHE A 192 6.92 9.01 -23.70
C PHE A 192 5.48 9.15 -24.19
N LEU A 193 4.61 8.22 -23.80
CA LEU A 193 3.17 8.34 -24.05
C LEU A 193 2.60 9.41 -23.11
N PHE A 194 2.07 10.49 -23.69
CA PHE A 194 1.54 11.62 -22.96
C PHE A 194 0.23 12.14 -23.57
N ARG A 195 -0.67 12.61 -22.72
CA ARG A 195 -1.90 13.32 -23.07
C ARG A 195 -2.01 14.59 -22.23
N ASP A 196 -2.61 15.67 -22.76
CA ASP A 196 -2.68 16.97 -22.08
C ASP A 196 -3.38 16.91 -20.73
N GLU A 197 -4.43 16.11 -20.63
CA GLU A 197 -5.17 15.89 -19.39
C GLU A 197 -4.37 15.17 -18.30
N TRP A 198 -3.24 14.56 -18.63
CA TRP A 198 -2.35 13.90 -17.67
C TRP A 198 -1.38 14.86 -16.96
N ALA A 199 -1.39 16.15 -17.34
CA ALA A 199 -0.72 17.20 -16.59
C ALA A 199 -1.76 18.09 -15.95
N SER A 200 -1.99 17.94 -14.65
CA SER A 200 -3.06 18.62 -13.90
C SER A 200 -2.69 18.87 -12.45
N VAL A 201 -3.44 19.77 -11.80
CA VAL A 201 -3.42 19.92 -10.34
C VAL A 201 -4.47 18.97 -9.77
N ILE A 202 -4.03 18.03 -8.92
CA ILE A 202 -4.93 17.06 -8.26
C ILE A 202 -5.60 17.68 -7.03
N SER A 203 -6.78 17.15 -6.67
CA SER A 203 -7.42 17.57 -5.43
C SER A 203 -6.66 17.03 -4.22
N GLY A 204 -6.73 17.72 -3.09
CA GLY A 204 -6.07 17.24 -1.88
C GLY A 204 -6.71 15.98 -1.30
N SER A 205 -8.00 15.73 -1.58
CA SER A 205 -8.65 14.48 -1.23
C SER A 205 -8.12 13.30 -2.06
N ASP A 206 -7.83 13.52 -3.36
CA ASP A 206 -7.26 12.47 -4.20
C ASP A 206 -5.82 12.15 -3.76
N GLU A 207 -5.02 13.18 -3.42
CA GLU A 207 -3.69 13.02 -2.84
C GLU A 207 -3.74 12.12 -1.59
N GLY A 208 -4.66 12.41 -0.64
CA GLY A 208 -4.86 11.59 0.55
C GLY A 208 -5.36 10.17 0.25
N VAL A 209 -6.24 9.99 -0.75
CA VAL A 209 -6.69 8.66 -1.20
C VAL A 209 -5.51 7.85 -1.74
N TYR A 210 -4.66 8.45 -2.56
CA TYR A 210 -3.47 7.78 -3.11
C TYR A 210 -2.49 7.36 -2.00
N ALA A 211 -2.26 8.23 -1.03
CA ALA A 211 -1.44 7.90 0.14
C ALA A 211 -2.04 6.74 0.95
N TRP A 212 -3.36 6.72 1.14
CA TRP A 212 -4.04 5.61 1.81
C TRP A 212 -3.94 4.31 1.00
N VAL A 213 -4.04 4.37 -0.33
CA VAL A 213 -3.88 3.19 -1.22
C VAL A 213 -2.50 2.58 -1.07
N VAL A 214 -1.42 3.37 -1.16
CA VAL A 214 -0.07 2.82 -1.02
C VAL A 214 0.18 2.26 0.38
N ALA A 215 -0.31 2.90 1.44
CA ALA A 215 -0.16 2.41 2.81
C ALA A 215 -0.81 1.02 2.97
N ASN A 216 -2.03 0.86 2.49
CA ASN A 216 -2.77 -0.39 2.61
C ASN A 216 -2.33 -1.46 1.61
N PHE A 217 -1.75 -1.07 0.47
CA PHE A 217 -1.04 -1.97 -0.42
C PHE A 217 0.20 -2.54 0.26
N ALA A 218 1.05 -1.68 0.82
CA ALA A 218 2.28 -2.08 1.50
C ALA A 218 2.03 -2.98 2.72
N LEU A 219 0.92 -2.76 3.43
CA LEU A 219 0.49 -3.56 4.58
C LEU A 219 -0.30 -4.82 4.19
N GLY A 220 -0.61 -5.04 2.91
CA GLY A 220 -1.38 -6.19 2.43
C GLY A 220 -2.84 -6.20 2.88
N SER A 221 -3.43 -5.03 3.19
CA SER A 221 -4.80 -4.91 3.68
C SER A 221 -5.84 -4.56 2.59
N LEU A 222 -5.38 -4.21 1.38
CA LEU A 222 -6.29 -3.96 0.26
C LEU A 222 -7.01 -5.24 -0.20
N GLY A 223 -8.29 -5.11 -0.53
CA GLY A 223 -9.15 -6.24 -0.90
C GLY A 223 -9.75 -6.99 0.30
N GLY A 224 -9.35 -6.63 1.53
CA GLY A 224 -9.85 -7.18 2.79
C GLY A 224 -10.94 -6.34 3.44
N ASP A 225 -11.21 -6.65 4.72
CA ASP A 225 -12.19 -5.94 5.54
C ASP A 225 -11.84 -4.43 5.66
N PRO A 226 -12.73 -3.52 5.24
CA PRO A 226 -12.51 -2.08 5.29
C PRO A 226 -12.10 -1.57 6.68
N LEU A 227 -12.70 -2.09 7.75
CA LEU A 227 -12.44 -1.65 9.13
C LEU A 227 -11.09 -2.11 9.68
N LYS A 228 -10.40 -3.02 8.98
CA LYS A 228 -9.04 -3.47 9.33
C LYS A 228 -7.94 -2.70 8.59
N THR A 229 -8.31 -1.77 7.73
CA THR A 229 -7.35 -0.93 7.03
C THR A 229 -6.68 0.08 7.98
N THR A 230 -5.53 0.57 7.57
CA THR A 230 -4.77 1.57 8.31
C THR A 230 -5.03 2.94 7.70
N GLY A 231 -5.39 3.93 8.52
CA GLY A 231 -5.50 5.32 8.11
C GLY A 231 -4.12 5.94 7.85
N ILE A 232 -4.10 7.08 7.19
CA ILE A 232 -2.88 7.84 6.94
C ILE A 232 -3.08 9.30 7.33
N VAL A 233 -2.04 9.88 7.91
CA VAL A 233 -1.91 11.32 8.13
C VAL A 233 -0.60 11.75 7.49
N GLU A 234 -0.67 12.69 6.54
CA GLU A 234 0.51 13.26 5.88
C GLU A 234 0.69 14.71 6.28
N LEU A 235 1.92 15.13 6.52
CA LEU A 235 2.28 16.51 6.79
C LEU A 235 3.25 17.01 5.72
N GLY A 236 2.72 17.56 4.64
CA GLY A 236 3.50 18.21 3.59
C GLY A 236 3.97 19.63 3.96
N GLY A 237 4.56 20.34 2.98
CA GLY A 237 4.98 21.74 3.16
C GLY A 237 3.80 22.71 3.20
N ALA A 238 2.82 22.55 2.31
CA ALA A 238 1.71 23.50 2.13
C ALA A 238 0.36 22.99 2.66
N SER A 239 0.18 21.67 2.81
CA SER A 239 -1.06 21.05 3.33
C SER A 239 -0.78 19.88 4.23
N ALA A 240 -1.77 19.50 5.04
CA ALA A 240 -1.84 18.24 5.76
C ALA A 240 -3.03 17.43 5.24
N GLN A 241 -2.88 16.10 5.07
CA GLN A 241 -3.94 15.19 4.65
C GLN A 241 -4.29 14.21 5.76
N VAL A 242 -5.58 13.92 5.90
CA VAL A 242 -6.09 12.87 6.78
C VAL A 242 -7.03 12.00 5.98
N THR A 243 -6.73 10.70 5.88
CA THR A 243 -7.55 9.75 5.12
C THR A 243 -7.66 8.41 5.86
N PHE A 244 -8.87 7.95 6.09
CA PHE A 244 -9.15 6.66 6.72
C PHE A 244 -10.57 6.16 6.39
N VAL A 245 -10.82 4.87 6.59
CA VAL A 245 -12.18 4.31 6.50
C VAL A 245 -12.99 4.75 7.70
N SER A 246 -14.08 5.48 7.46
CA SER A 246 -14.99 5.92 8.52
C SER A 246 -16.11 4.91 8.70
N SER A 247 -16.40 4.57 9.97
CA SER A 247 -17.60 3.79 10.35
C SER A 247 -18.84 4.67 10.49
N GLU A 248 -18.66 6.01 10.51
CA GLU A 248 -19.72 6.99 10.64
C GLU A 248 -20.02 7.65 9.29
N PRO A 249 -21.24 8.10 9.03
CA PRO A 249 -21.56 8.85 7.83
C PRO A 249 -20.70 10.11 7.71
N VAL A 250 -20.10 10.29 6.55
CA VAL A 250 -19.26 11.46 6.23
C VAL A 250 -19.99 12.31 5.19
N PRO A 251 -20.04 13.64 5.36
CA PRO A 251 -20.59 14.54 4.34
C PRO A 251 -19.93 14.34 2.97
N PRO A 252 -20.66 14.50 1.86
CA PRO A 252 -20.16 14.18 0.51
C PRO A 252 -18.85 14.87 0.12
N GLU A 253 -18.63 16.10 0.59
CA GLU A 253 -17.43 16.89 0.32
C GLU A 253 -16.16 16.32 0.95
N PHE A 254 -16.29 15.55 2.03
CA PHE A 254 -15.18 14.86 2.72
C PHE A 254 -15.13 13.36 2.41
N SER A 255 -16.14 12.86 1.70
CA SER A 255 -16.28 11.43 1.41
C SER A 255 -15.66 11.05 0.08
N ARG A 256 -14.94 9.94 0.06
CA ARG A 256 -14.44 9.29 -1.17
C ARG A 256 -14.75 7.81 -1.11
N THR A 257 -15.33 7.28 -2.18
CA THR A 257 -15.56 5.84 -2.31
C THR A 257 -14.64 5.29 -3.38
N ILE A 258 -13.83 4.30 -3.01
CA ILE A 258 -13.00 3.56 -3.95
C ILE A 258 -13.35 2.08 -3.89
N SER A 259 -13.29 1.40 -5.03
CA SER A 259 -13.54 -0.03 -5.14
C SER A 259 -12.28 -0.75 -5.61
N ILE A 260 -11.88 -1.77 -4.86
CA ILE A 260 -10.73 -2.61 -5.19
C ILE A 260 -11.21 -4.06 -5.23
N GLY A 261 -11.30 -4.61 -6.43
CA GLY A 261 -11.99 -5.88 -6.67
C GLY A 261 -13.46 -5.77 -6.30
N ASN A 262 -13.94 -6.62 -5.39
CA ASN A 262 -15.33 -6.64 -4.92
C ASN A 262 -15.52 -5.87 -3.59
N VAL A 263 -14.49 -5.22 -3.08
CA VAL A 263 -14.54 -4.49 -1.81
C VAL A 263 -14.61 -3.00 -2.08
N SER A 264 -15.60 -2.33 -1.49
CA SER A 264 -15.73 -0.88 -1.52
C SER A 264 -15.33 -0.29 -0.19
N TYR A 265 -14.54 0.78 -0.24
CA TYR A 265 -14.03 1.52 0.91
C TYR A 265 -14.63 2.91 0.91
N ASN A 266 -15.38 3.24 1.97
CA ASN A 266 -15.91 4.58 2.19
C ASN A 266 -14.92 5.34 3.07
N LEU A 267 -14.18 6.26 2.48
CA LEU A 267 -13.12 7.01 3.13
C LEU A 267 -13.62 8.39 3.55
N TYR A 268 -13.28 8.80 4.75
CA TYR A 268 -13.06 10.21 5.02
C TYR A 268 -11.71 10.56 4.37
N SER A 269 -11.66 11.59 3.54
CA SER A 269 -10.42 12.09 2.94
C SER A 269 -10.49 13.60 2.79
N HIS A 270 -9.63 14.30 3.53
CA HIS A 270 -9.56 15.76 3.48
C HIS A 270 -8.13 16.26 3.50
N SER A 271 -7.89 17.35 2.80
CA SER A 271 -6.63 18.09 2.78
C SER A 271 -6.83 19.46 3.37
N PHE A 272 -6.14 19.73 4.45
CA PHE A 272 -6.12 21.01 5.14
C PHE A 272 -5.07 21.90 4.46
N LEU A 273 -5.50 22.62 3.42
CA LEU A 273 -4.65 23.56 2.69
C LEU A 273 -4.28 24.73 3.61
N HIS A 274 -3.05 25.25 3.53
CA HIS A 274 -2.42 26.22 4.44
C HIS A 274 -2.02 25.66 5.82
N PHE A 275 -2.24 24.37 6.10
CA PHE A 275 -1.86 23.71 7.35
C PHE A 275 -0.71 22.70 7.17
N GLY A 276 0.02 22.75 6.06
CA GLY A 276 1.32 22.08 5.95
C GLY A 276 2.38 22.79 6.79
N GLN A 277 3.45 22.12 7.09
CA GLN A 277 4.47 22.58 8.06
C GLN A 277 5.07 23.93 7.70
N ASN A 278 5.41 24.14 6.41
CA ASN A 278 6.03 25.41 5.98
C ASN A 278 4.99 26.55 5.98
N ALA A 279 3.81 26.31 5.42
CA ALA A 279 2.74 27.28 5.40
C ALA A 279 2.30 27.69 6.82
N ALA A 280 2.24 26.75 7.76
CA ALA A 280 1.93 27.04 9.15
C ALA A 280 3.05 27.85 9.84
N HIS A 281 4.33 27.57 9.52
CA HIS A 281 5.46 28.34 10.04
C HIS A 281 5.47 29.78 9.49
N GLU A 282 5.18 29.97 8.21
CA GLU A 282 5.02 31.30 7.60
C GLU A 282 3.86 32.08 8.24
N LYS A 283 2.72 31.43 8.51
CA LYS A 283 1.61 32.03 9.24
C LYS A 283 1.99 32.46 10.66
N LEU A 284 2.78 31.65 11.36
CA LEU A 284 3.30 32.00 12.68
C LEU A 284 4.02 33.36 12.61
N TRP A 285 4.96 33.48 11.69
CA TRP A 285 5.73 34.73 11.54
C TRP A 285 4.86 35.90 11.14
N GLY A 286 3.94 35.71 10.19
CA GLY A 286 2.96 36.76 9.83
C GLY A 286 2.14 37.24 11.05
N SER A 287 1.73 36.32 11.93
CA SER A 287 0.97 36.62 13.14
C SER A 287 1.80 37.39 14.19
N LEU A 288 3.09 37.04 14.33
CA LEU A 288 4.00 37.76 15.23
C LEU A 288 4.23 39.22 14.81
N VAL A 289 4.34 39.45 13.50
CA VAL A 289 4.51 40.79 12.93
C VAL A 289 3.23 41.60 13.01
N SER A 290 2.06 41.02 12.73
CA SER A 290 0.77 41.76 12.65
C SER A 290 0.16 42.12 14.01
N LYS A 291 0.44 41.35 15.07
CA LYS A 291 -0.07 41.66 16.43
C LYS A 291 0.33 43.05 16.94
N ASP A 292 1.45 43.59 16.45
CA ASP A 292 1.97 44.86 16.93
C ASP A 292 1.53 46.08 16.10
N GLN A 293 1.10 45.90 14.87
CA GLN A 293 0.53 46.99 14.09
C GLN A 293 -0.72 47.60 14.79
N ASN A 294 -1.45 46.77 15.55
CA ASN A 294 -2.59 47.21 16.34
C ASN A 294 -2.20 47.85 17.69
N SER A 295 -0.97 47.62 18.17
CA SER A 295 -0.44 48.23 19.41
C SER A 295 0.36 49.50 19.17
N ALA A 296 0.74 49.76 17.91
CA ALA A 296 1.65 50.87 17.56
C ALA A 296 1.01 52.26 17.49
N VAL A 297 -0.26 52.42 17.91
CA VAL A 297 -0.91 53.72 17.93
C VAL A 297 -0.32 54.66 19.00
N GLU A 298 0.51 54.21 19.94
CA GLU A 298 0.93 55.04 21.06
C GLU A 298 2.43 55.11 21.41
N SER A 299 3.36 54.48 20.66
CA SER A 299 4.77 54.73 20.99
C SER A 299 5.75 54.45 19.85
N THR A 300 6.59 55.44 19.56
CA THR A 300 7.82 55.42 18.77
C THR A 300 8.90 54.50 19.32
N ARG A 301 8.57 53.26 19.73
CA ARG A 301 9.53 52.25 20.15
C ARG A 301 9.68 51.22 19.06
N LYS A 302 10.93 50.94 18.66
CA LYS A 302 11.30 49.77 17.86
C LYS A 302 10.68 48.53 18.51
N GLY A 303 9.66 47.93 17.88
CA GLY A 303 9.03 46.73 18.38
C GLY A 303 10.05 45.58 18.37
N ILE A 304 10.29 44.95 19.52
CA ILE A 304 11.05 43.73 19.61
C ILE A 304 10.05 42.59 19.74
N PHE A 305 10.03 41.71 18.74
CA PHE A 305 9.16 40.53 18.74
C PHE A 305 9.94 39.33 19.21
N THR A 306 9.30 38.44 19.93
CA THR A 306 9.89 37.18 20.34
C THR A 306 9.25 36.03 19.57
N ASP A 307 10.04 35.31 18.79
CA ASP A 307 9.63 34.04 18.21
C ASP A 307 9.89 32.92 19.22
N PRO A 308 8.84 32.34 19.82
CA PRO A 308 9.01 31.27 20.80
C PRO A 308 9.55 29.98 20.19
N CYS A 309 9.41 29.81 18.88
CA CYS A 309 9.81 28.60 18.15
C CYS A 309 11.26 28.65 17.64
N ALA A 310 11.91 29.81 17.69
CA ALA A 310 13.33 29.93 17.34
C ALA A 310 14.22 29.59 18.55
N PRO A 311 15.20 28.66 18.42
CA PRO A 311 16.14 28.30 19.50
C PRO A 311 16.91 29.52 20.02
N LYS A 312 17.23 29.52 21.31
CA LYS A 312 17.91 30.64 21.95
C LYS A 312 19.21 31.03 21.26
N GLY A 313 19.48 32.31 21.17
CA GLY A 313 20.72 32.85 20.59
C GLY A 313 20.76 32.82 19.06
N TYR A 314 19.69 32.39 18.39
CA TYR A 314 19.57 32.52 16.94
C TYR A 314 19.33 34.00 16.57
N ASN A 315 20.08 34.51 15.56
CA ASN A 315 19.89 35.87 15.06
C ASN A 315 18.89 35.87 13.90
N LEU A 316 17.66 36.31 14.20
CA LEU A 316 16.56 36.35 13.23
C LEU A 316 16.64 37.54 12.25
N ASP A 317 17.48 38.56 12.52
CA ASP A 317 17.62 39.73 11.63
C ASP A 317 18.14 39.36 10.22
N THR A 318 18.95 38.28 10.14
CA THR A 318 19.46 37.73 8.87
C THR A 318 18.36 37.10 8.01
N ILE A 319 17.33 36.55 8.62
CA ILE A 319 16.20 35.92 7.90
C ILE A 319 15.22 36.98 7.43
N ALA A 320 14.91 37.97 8.25
CA ALA A 320 14.08 39.11 7.83
C ALA A 320 14.66 39.80 6.59
N GLN A 321 15.99 39.83 6.43
CA GLN A 321 16.66 40.35 5.23
C GLN A 321 16.62 39.36 4.03
N LYS A 322 16.61 38.03 4.27
CA LYS A 322 16.54 37.01 3.21
C LYS A 322 15.13 36.74 2.72
N GLN A 323 14.12 36.94 3.57
CA GLN A 323 12.71 36.72 3.27
C GLN A 323 11.98 37.92 2.63
N HIS A 324 12.68 38.85 2.06
CA HIS A 324 12.13 39.59 0.91
C HIS A 324 11.61 38.66 -0.19
N LEU A 325 11.50 37.37 0.16
CA LEU A 325 11.43 36.27 -0.77
C LEU A 325 10.06 35.74 -1.08
N SER A 326 9.07 35.93 -0.32
CA SER A 326 7.74 35.46 -0.71
C SER A 326 6.81 36.67 -0.73
N GLY A 327 6.26 36.97 -1.88
CA GLY A 327 5.42 38.12 -2.25
C GLY A 327 4.21 38.43 -1.35
N PHE A 328 4.22 38.01 -0.09
CA PHE A 328 3.19 38.32 0.90
C PHE A 328 3.46 39.57 1.72
N LEU A 329 4.67 40.15 1.66
CA LEU A 329 5.05 41.37 2.38
C LEU A 329 5.51 42.50 1.45
N ALA A 330 5.14 42.45 0.18
CA ALA A 330 5.56 43.44 -0.83
C ALA A 330 4.80 44.77 -0.78
N GLU A 331 3.90 45.03 0.18
CA GLU A 331 3.33 46.33 0.42
C GLU A 331 3.92 47.00 1.66
N GLU A 332 4.86 47.90 1.38
CA GLU A 332 5.26 49.07 2.18
C GLU A 332 5.18 48.95 3.71
N SER A 333 6.04 48.23 4.37
CA SER A 333 6.33 48.54 5.77
C SER A 333 7.78 49.02 5.95
N LYS A 334 7.93 50.34 6.07
CA LYS A 334 9.14 51.04 6.52
C LYS A 334 9.48 50.77 8.01
N PHE A 335 9.09 49.63 8.58
CA PHE A 335 9.29 49.34 9.98
C PHE A 335 10.45 48.35 10.14
N SER A 336 11.51 48.80 10.79
CA SER A 336 12.60 47.94 11.27
C SER A 336 12.12 47.23 12.54
N ALA A 337 11.44 46.11 12.38
CA ALA A 337 11.12 45.21 13.50
C ALA A 337 12.33 44.33 13.79
N SER A 338 12.76 44.23 15.06
CA SER A 338 13.79 43.29 15.50
C SER A 338 13.11 42.04 16.06
N LEU A 339 13.42 40.86 15.47
CA LEU A 339 12.87 39.60 15.90
C LEU A 339 13.91 38.88 16.81
N GLN A 340 13.49 38.51 18.04
CA GLN A 340 14.31 37.85 19.02
C GLN A 340 13.91 36.37 19.16
N ALA A 341 14.89 35.45 19.21
CA ALA A 341 14.66 34.05 19.46
C ALA A 341 14.31 33.76 20.93
N GLY A 342 13.13 33.17 21.17
CA GLY A 342 12.61 32.87 22.51
C GLY A 342 13.02 31.51 23.08
N GLY A 343 13.07 30.51 22.25
CA GLY A 343 13.42 29.13 22.63
C GLY A 343 12.46 28.53 23.67
N ASN A 344 11.16 28.82 23.56
CA ASN A 344 10.15 28.37 24.51
C ASN A 344 9.15 27.42 23.86
N TYR A 345 9.35 26.11 24.08
CA TYR A 345 8.51 25.08 23.51
C TYR A 345 7.02 25.21 23.84
N SER A 346 6.68 25.53 25.09
CA SER A 346 5.29 25.66 25.54
C SER A 346 4.56 26.81 24.83
N GLU A 347 5.22 27.97 24.70
CA GLU A 347 4.68 29.10 23.95
C GLU A 347 4.62 28.79 22.45
N CYS A 348 5.64 28.10 21.89
CA CYS A 348 5.67 27.64 20.52
C CYS A 348 4.47 26.70 20.22
N ARG A 349 4.19 25.72 21.12
CA ARG A 349 3.04 24.83 21.00
C ARG A 349 1.71 25.60 21.06
N SER A 350 1.59 26.56 21.97
CA SER A 350 0.40 27.40 22.06
C SER A 350 0.17 28.24 20.80
N ALA A 351 1.25 28.78 20.22
CA ALA A 351 1.19 29.51 18.97
C ALA A 351 0.80 28.58 17.79
N ALA A 352 1.38 27.37 17.72
CA ALA A 352 1.03 26.35 16.74
C ALA A 352 -0.47 25.96 16.83
N LEU A 353 -0.99 25.77 18.03
CA LEU A 353 -2.41 25.48 18.24
C LEU A 353 -3.32 26.64 17.78
N THR A 354 -2.92 27.88 18.05
CA THR A 354 -3.66 29.06 17.58
C THR A 354 -3.76 29.08 16.04
N ILE A 355 -2.70 28.73 15.34
CA ILE A 355 -2.69 28.62 13.87
C ILE A 355 -3.62 27.50 13.40
N LEU A 356 -3.59 26.34 14.04
CA LEU A 356 -4.44 25.20 13.69
C LEU A 356 -5.92 25.51 13.88
N GLN A 357 -6.25 26.33 14.85
CA GLN A 357 -7.63 26.75 15.17
C GLN A 357 -8.10 27.99 14.39
N GLU A 358 -7.26 28.59 13.55
CA GLU A 358 -7.63 29.76 12.76
C GLU A 358 -8.80 29.44 11.83
N GLY A 359 -9.91 30.17 11.98
CA GLY A 359 -11.15 29.96 11.23
C GLY A 359 -12.14 28.96 11.86
N ASN A 360 -11.87 28.42 13.05
CA ASN A 360 -12.82 27.55 13.75
C ASN A 360 -14.15 28.27 14.08
N ASP A 361 -14.15 29.60 14.22
CA ASP A 361 -15.33 30.44 14.37
C ASP A 361 -16.29 30.36 13.17
N LYS A 362 -15.80 29.97 12.00
CA LYS A 362 -16.57 29.77 10.76
C LYS A 362 -17.00 28.33 10.54
N CYS A 363 -16.83 27.46 11.54
CA CYS A 363 -17.18 26.05 11.46
C CYS A 363 -18.69 25.86 11.26
N SER A 364 -19.06 25.19 10.17
CA SER A 364 -20.46 24.81 9.86
C SER A 364 -20.81 23.38 10.30
N TYR A 365 -19.87 22.66 10.91
CA TYR A 365 -20.00 21.26 11.32
C TYR A 365 -19.96 21.14 12.84
N GLN A 366 -20.37 20.00 13.37
CA GLN A 366 -20.36 19.76 14.83
C GLN A 366 -18.93 19.75 15.40
N HIS A 367 -17.95 19.34 14.61
CA HIS A 367 -16.55 19.18 15.03
C HIS A 367 -15.61 19.72 13.94
N CYS A 368 -15.05 20.91 14.19
CA CYS A 368 -13.94 21.46 13.43
C CYS A 368 -12.78 21.65 14.40
N SER A 369 -11.69 20.96 14.19
CA SER A 369 -10.49 21.08 15.04
C SER A 369 -9.33 21.73 14.29
N ILE A 370 -9.38 21.71 12.94
CA ILE A 370 -8.38 22.32 12.07
C ILE A 370 -9.10 23.26 11.11
N GLY A 371 -8.91 24.54 11.30
CA GLY A 371 -9.62 25.54 10.52
C GLY A 371 -11.15 25.39 10.63
N SER A 372 -11.87 25.69 9.56
CA SER A 372 -13.33 25.54 9.47
C SER A 372 -13.79 24.18 8.93
N SER A 373 -12.88 23.20 8.81
CA SER A 373 -13.17 21.92 8.18
C SER A 373 -13.60 20.85 9.19
N LEU A 374 -14.55 20.00 8.78
CA LEU A 374 -14.95 18.83 9.57
C LEU A 374 -13.74 17.95 9.88
N THR A 375 -13.57 17.61 11.15
CA THR A 375 -12.49 16.74 11.60
C THR A 375 -13.09 15.61 12.47
N PRO A 376 -13.46 14.46 11.87
CA PRO A 376 -14.03 13.36 12.64
C PRO A 376 -12.97 12.72 13.53
N LYS A 377 -13.43 12.06 14.59
CA LYS A 377 -12.55 11.31 15.49
C LYS A 377 -11.80 10.23 14.72
N LEU A 378 -10.48 10.19 14.89
CA LEU A 378 -9.63 9.18 14.27
C LEU A 378 -9.99 7.76 14.74
N GLN A 379 -10.20 6.85 13.81
CA GLN A 379 -10.60 5.46 14.05
C GLN A 379 -9.53 4.49 13.55
N GLY A 380 -9.22 3.46 14.33
CA GLY A 380 -8.25 2.45 13.95
C GLY A 380 -6.79 2.88 14.13
N ARG A 381 -5.89 2.28 13.35
CA ARG A 381 -4.45 2.55 13.34
C ARG A 381 -4.11 3.54 12.24
N PHE A 382 -3.01 4.28 12.44
CA PHE A 382 -2.56 5.30 11.49
C PHE A 382 -1.06 5.19 11.20
N LEU A 383 -0.68 5.53 9.99
CA LEU A 383 0.68 5.89 9.62
C LEU A 383 0.76 7.40 9.47
N ALA A 384 1.76 8.01 10.10
CA ALA A 384 2.08 9.43 10.01
C ALA A 384 3.37 9.57 9.18
N THR A 385 3.25 10.20 8.02
CA THR A 385 4.28 10.23 6.98
C THR A 385 4.85 11.63 6.75
N GLU A 386 5.85 11.74 5.91
CA GLU A 386 6.52 12.98 5.51
C GLU A 386 7.15 13.70 6.72
N ASN A 387 6.77 14.94 7.02
CA ASN A 387 7.39 15.72 8.11
C ASN A 387 7.18 15.10 9.50
N PHE A 388 6.17 14.29 9.70
CA PHE A 388 6.06 13.48 10.92
C PHE A 388 7.26 12.54 11.08
N PHE A 389 7.57 11.80 10.01
CA PHE A 389 8.71 10.87 10.00
C PHE A 389 10.05 11.60 10.07
N TYR A 390 10.25 12.66 9.28
CA TYR A 390 11.53 13.37 9.25
C TYR A 390 11.84 14.03 10.59
N THR A 391 10.84 14.65 11.25
CA THR A 391 11.01 15.24 12.58
C THR A 391 11.27 14.18 13.64
N SER A 392 10.52 13.06 13.63
CA SER A 392 10.77 11.94 14.53
C SER A 392 12.18 11.37 14.38
N LYS A 393 12.62 11.16 13.14
CA LYS A 393 13.97 10.67 12.81
C LYS A 393 15.06 11.65 13.25
N PHE A 394 14.87 12.95 13.05
CA PHE A 394 15.82 13.97 13.50
C PHE A 394 16.07 13.89 15.02
N PHE A 395 15.01 13.73 15.80
CA PHE A 395 15.12 13.58 17.25
C PHE A 395 15.56 12.18 17.70
N GLY A 396 15.85 11.27 16.78
CA GLY A 396 16.23 9.89 17.09
C GLY A 396 15.09 9.05 17.68
N LEU A 397 13.85 9.46 17.45
CA LEU A 397 12.68 8.75 17.91
C LEU A 397 12.36 7.59 16.95
N GLY A 398 11.99 6.42 17.50
CA GLY A 398 11.61 5.26 16.72
C GLY A 398 10.19 5.39 16.14
N GLU A 399 9.85 4.49 15.22
CA GLU A 399 8.53 4.47 14.56
C GLU A 399 7.34 4.41 15.54
N LYS A 400 7.54 3.83 16.71
CA LYS A 400 6.53 3.64 17.76
C LYS A 400 6.72 4.58 18.95
N SER A 401 7.47 5.64 18.77
CA SER A 401 7.64 6.62 19.85
C SER A 401 6.34 7.37 20.11
N TRP A 402 6.06 7.61 21.38
CA TRP A 402 4.88 8.35 21.81
C TRP A 402 5.03 9.84 21.56
N LEU A 403 3.92 10.56 21.50
CA LEU A 403 3.93 12.03 21.40
C LEU A 403 4.58 12.69 22.63
N SER A 404 4.50 12.07 23.81
CA SER A 404 5.24 12.52 25.01
C SER A 404 6.77 12.52 24.81
N ASN A 405 7.31 11.58 24.02
CA ASN A 405 8.73 11.59 23.66
C ASN A 405 9.06 12.78 22.72
N MET A 406 8.15 13.12 21.79
CA MET A 406 8.31 14.26 20.90
C MET A 406 8.29 15.58 21.68
N ILE A 407 7.42 15.71 22.70
CA ILE A 407 7.39 16.86 23.60
C ILE A 407 8.73 17.01 24.30
N SER A 408 9.21 15.96 24.95
CA SER A 408 10.48 16.02 25.72
C SER A 408 11.69 16.34 24.82
N ALA A 409 11.71 15.80 23.60
CA ALA A 409 12.76 16.10 22.63
C ALA A 409 12.68 17.55 22.14
N GLY A 410 11.46 18.04 21.85
CA GLY A 410 11.21 19.43 21.43
C GLY A 410 11.56 20.43 22.51
N GLU A 411 11.15 20.21 23.76
CA GLU A 411 11.49 21.07 24.90
C GLU A 411 13.01 21.24 25.06
N LYS A 412 13.74 20.12 25.01
CA LYS A 412 15.19 20.13 25.08
C LYS A 412 15.83 20.88 23.92
N PHE A 413 15.33 20.66 22.71
CA PHE A 413 15.86 21.29 21.50
C PHE A 413 15.59 22.80 21.46
N CYS A 414 14.34 23.23 21.69
CA CYS A 414 13.96 24.65 21.67
C CYS A 414 14.74 25.44 22.72
N GLY A 415 14.94 24.88 23.92
CA GLY A 415 15.64 25.53 25.02
C GLY A 415 17.17 25.54 24.90
N GLU A 416 17.76 24.82 23.92
CA GLU A 416 19.21 24.75 23.74
C GLU A 416 19.72 26.00 23.01
N ASP A 417 20.97 26.34 23.23
CA ASP A 417 21.66 27.44 22.58
C ASP A 417 21.96 27.10 21.11
N TRP A 418 21.69 28.05 20.21
CA TRP A 418 21.87 27.88 18.77
C TRP A 418 23.31 27.46 18.40
N SER A 419 24.30 28.06 19.04
CA SER A 419 25.72 27.72 18.77
C SER A 419 26.01 26.26 19.02
N LYS A 420 25.42 25.65 20.06
CA LYS A 420 25.59 24.23 20.38
C LYS A 420 24.83 23.35 19.40
N LEU A 421 23.61 23.74 18.98
CA LEU A 421 22.84 23.01 17.96
C LEU A 421 23.61 22.92 16.64
N ARG A 422 24.20 24.02 16.19
CA ARG A 422 25.02 24.08 14.96
C ARG A 422 26.25 23.18 15.02
N VAL A 423 26.88 23.10 16.18
CA VAL A 423 28.05 22.21 16.39
C VAL A 423 27.65 20.74 16.38
N LYS A 424 26.46 20.43 16.92
CA LYS A 424 25.97 19.05 16.99
C LYS A 424 25.55 18.52 15.61
N ASP A 425 24.90 19.36 14.79
CA ASP A 425 24.32 18.98 13.49
C ASP A 425 24.88 19.87 12.35
N PRO A 426 26.20 19.84 12.08
CA PRO A 426 26.86 20.77 11.16
C PRO A 426 26.52 20.56 9.69
N SER A 427 26.01 19.38 9.34
CA SER A 427 25.67 18.99 7.97
C SER A 427 24.27 19.43 7.53
N LEU A 428 23.43 19.83 8.49
CA LEU A 428 22.08 20.30 8.17
C LEU A 428 22.10 21.76 7.70
N ASP A 429 21.20 22.08 6.77
CA ASP A 429 20.92 23.46 6.41
C ASP A 429 20.45 24.24 7.64
N GLU A 430 20.81 25.51 7.71
CA GLU A 430 20.49 26.37 8.84
C GLU A 430 18.98 26.56 9.00
N GLU A 431 18.28 26.70 7.89
CA GLU A 431 16.84 26.89 7.85
C GLU A 431 16.10 25.63 8.28
N ASP A 432 16.55 24.45 7.84
CA ASP A 432 15.97 23.17 8.26
C ASP A 432 16.21 22.93 9.76
N LEU A 433 17.41 23.21 10.27
CA LEU A 433 17.73 23.06 11.70
C LEU A 433 16.86 23.98 12.55
N LEU A 434 16.66 25.23 12.12
CA LEU A 434 15.83 26.22 12.83
C LEU A 434 14.38 25.72 13.01
N ARG A 435 13.84 25.04 12.01
CA ARG A 435 12.43 24.60 12.00
C ARG A 435 12.10 23.49 12.97
N TYR A 436 13.04 22.70 13.48
CA TYR A 436 12.72 21.51 14.29
C TYR A 436 12.05 21.83 15.63
N CYS A 437 12.30 23.01 16.21
CA CYS A 437 11.53 23.47 17.37
C CYS A 437 10.06 23.61 17.03
N PHE A 438 9.73 24.39 15.99
CA PHE A 438 8.36 24.53 15.49
C PHE A 438 7.76 23.20 15.07
N SER A 439 8.49 22.38 14.30
CA SER A 439 8.01 21.10 13.78
C SER A 439 7.53 20.18 14.88
N SER A 440 8.31 20.04 15.96
CA SER A 440 7.96 19.20 17.11
C SER A 440 6.70 19.71 17.83
N ALA A 441 6.60 21.00 18.05
CA ALA A 441 5.46 21.65 18.70
C ALA A 441 4.20 21.53 17.82
N TYR A 442 4.34 21.78 16.53
CA TYR A 442 3.25 21.71 15.55
C TYR A 442 2.70 20.28 15.40
N ILE A 443 3.57 19.27 15.33
CA ILE A 443 3.17 17.85 15.26
C ILE A 443 2.35 17.46 16.47
N VAL A 444 2.79 17.86 17.67
CA VAL A 444 2.05 17.56 18.91
C VAL A 444 0.71 18.29 18.92
N SER A 445 0.67 19.57 18.55
CA SER A 445 -0.58 20.32 18.47
C SER A 445 -1.55 19.73 17.44
N LEU A 446 -1.05 19.28 16.29
CA LEU A 446 -1.87 18.68 15.24
C LEU A 446 -2.42 17.32 15.67
N LEU A 447 -1.59 16.41 16.15
CA LEU A 447 -2.04 15.06 16.49
C LEU A 447 -2.81 14.99 17.81
N HIS A 448 -2.28 15.66 18.87
CA HIS A 448 -2.87 15.58 20.20
C HIS A 448 -3.97 16.61 20.40
N ASP A 449 -3.65 17.91 20.21
CA ASP A 449 -4.55 18.98 20.61
C ASP A 449 -5.74 19.13 19.65
N THR A 450 -5.56 18.77 18.34
CA THR A 450 -6.64 18.90 17.34
C THR A 450 -7.24 17.56 16.91
N LEU A 451 -6.43 16.54 16.59
CA LEU A 451 -6.93 15.23 16.15
C LEU A 451 -7.25 14.28 17.31
N GLY A 452 -6.98 14.67 18.55
CA GLY A 452 -7.35 13.94 19.74
C GLY A 452 -6.58 12.63 19.98
N VAL A 453 -5.36 12.50 19.44
CA VAL A 453 -4.49 11.36 19.70
C VAL A 453 -3.92 11.48 21.11
N PRO A 454 -4.13 10.48 22.01
CA PRO A 454 -3.49 10.48 23.31
C PRO A 454 -1.97 10.55 23.24
N LEU A 455 -1.32 11.16 24.23
CA LEU A 455 0.14 11.39 24.22
C LEU A 455 0.95 10.08 24.17
N ASP A 456 0.43 9.02 24.76
CA ASP A 456 1.08 7.71 24.85
C ASP A 456 0.28 6.64 24.07
N ASP A 457 -0.24 7.00 22.88
CA ASP A 457 -1.02 6.12 22.01
C ASP A 457 -0.12 5.37 21.02
N GLU A 458 -0.27 4.06 20.94
CA GLU A 458 0.47 3.19 20.01
C GLU A 458 -0.19 3.07 18.63
N ARG A 459 -1.36 3.67 18.41
CA ARG A 459 -2.10 3.56 17.15
C ARG A 459 -1.48 4.35 16.01
N VAL A 460 -0.69 5.38 16.31
CA VAL A 460 0.00 6.20 15.32
C VAL A 460 1.46 5.78 15.23
N LYS A 461 1.96 5.51 14.04
CA LYS A 461 3.36 5.18 13.77
C LYS A 461 3.96 6.16 12.77
N TYR A 462 5.19 6.58 13.02
CA TYR A 462 5.95 7.46 12.14
C TYR A 462 6.73 6.64 11.11
N ALA A 463 6.34 6.66 9.84
CA ALA A 463 6.99 5.86 8.82
C ALA A 463 6.85 6.48 7.42
N ASN A 464 7.92 6.38 6.62
CA ASN A 464 7.88 6.68 5.18
C ASN A 464 8.04 5.42 4.32
N GLN A 465 8.03 4.25 4.96
CA GLN A 465 8.05 2.93 4.32
C GLN A 465 7.21 1.96 5.15
N ALA A 466 6.61 0.97 4.49
CA ALA A 466 5.86 -0.09 5.15
C ALA A 466 6.03 -1.44 4.43
N GLY A 467 5.63 -2.53 5.09
CA GLY A 467 5.75 -3.88 4.53
C GLY A 467 7.20 -4.23 4.17
N ASP A 468 7.43 -4.64 2.93
CA ASP A 468 8.75 -4.98 2.38
C ASP A 468 9.57 -3.73 1.98
N ASN A 469 9.59 -2.69 2.82
CA ASN A 469 10.23 -1.38 2.56
C ASN A 469 9.63 -0.62 1.37
N ILE A 470 8.32 -0.77 1.15
CA ILE A 470 7.61 -0.04 0.10
C ILE A 470 7.50 1.42 0.53
N PRO A 471 7.95 2.39 -0.30
CA PRO A 471 7.83 3.81 0.02
C PRO A 471 6.36 4.21 0.14
N LEU A 472 6.03 4.95 1.20
CA LEU A 472 4.69 5.50 1.42
C LEU A 472 4.58 6.87 0.72
N ASP A 473 4.69 6.85 -0.59
CA ASP A 473 4.60 8.02 -1.45
C ASP A 473 3.28 7.96 -2.21
N TRP A 474 2.47 9.01 -2.15
CA TRP A 474 1.16 9.06 -2.78
C TRP A 474 1.21 8.81 -4.31
N ALA A 475 2.31 9.21 -4.97
CA ALA A 475 2.49 8.97 -6.41
C ALA A 475 2.52 7.47 -6.75
N LEU A 476 3.07 6.63 -5.85
CA LEU A 476 2.99 5.17 -5.97
C LEU A 476 1.55 4.66 -5.83
N GLY A 477 0.79 5.23 -4.89
CA GLY A 477 -0.63 4.89 -4.72
C GLY A 477 -1.47 5.29 -5.93
N ALA A 478 -1.20 6.46 -6.51
CA ALA A 478 -1.83 6.91 -7.76
C ALA A 478 -1.53 5.94 -8.90
N PHE A 479 -0.27 5.54 -9.07
CA PHE A 479 0.14 4.55 -10.07
C PHE A 479 -0.59 3.21 -9.88
N ILE A 480 -0.64 2.67 -8.65
CA ILE A 480 -1.32 1.40 -8.34
C ILE A 480 -2.81 1.48 -8.73
N LEU A 481 -3.49 2.54 -8.28
CA LEU A 481 -4.94 2.69 -8.49
C LEU A 481 -5.28 2.88 -9.96
N GLN A 482 -4.53 3.72 -10.69
CA GLN A 482 -4.75 4.00 -12.10
C GLN A 482 -4.49 2.77 -12.96
N THR A 483 -3.38 2.06 -12.73
CA THR A 483 -3.04 0.85 -13.50
C THR A 483 -4.04 -0.27 -13.24
N ALA A 484 -4.56 -0.40 -12.02
CA ALA A 484 -5.61 -1.37 -11.69
C ALA A 484 -6.94 -1.04 -12.39
N ALA A 485 -7.31 0.26 -12.47
CA ALA A 485 -8.53 0.70 -13.11
C ALA A 485 -8.52 0.48 -14.63
N GLU A 486 -7.41 0.77 -15.31
CA GLU A 486 -7.25 0.57 -16.76
C GLU A 486 -7.38 -0.90 -17.16
N THR A 487 -6.78 -1.79 -16.35
CA THR A 487 -6.88 -3.24 -16.58
C THR A 487 -8.32 -3.74 -16.47
N SER A 488 -9.11 -3.16 -15.58
CA SER A 488 -10.53 -3.53 -15.40
C SER A 488 -11.39 -3.14 -16.59
N GLN A 489 -11.10 -2.04 -17.27
CA GLN A 489 -11.83 -1.58 -18.46
C GLN A 489 -11.57 -2.45 -19.70
N HIS A 490 -10.36 -2.98 -19.85
CA HIS A 490 -9.99 -3.83 -20.98
C HIS A 490 -10.48 -5.28 -20.84
N THR A 491 -10.82 -5.73 -19.63
CA THR A 491 -11.35 -7.08 -19.36
C THR A 491 -12.86 -7.08 -19.18
N GLY A 492 -13.58 -6.29 -19.92
CA GLY A 492 -15.05 -6.27 -19.94
C GLY A 492 -15.61 -7.70 -19.99
N SER A 493 -16.21 -8.14 -18.89
CA SER A 493 -16.82 -9.45 -18.67
C SER A 493 -15.84 -10.60 -18.39
N SER A 494 -15.44 -10.72 -17.14
CA SER A 494 -15.52 -11.98 -16.38
C SER A 494 -14.79 -11.85 -15.02
N ASN A 495 -15.58 -11.62 -14.00
CA ASN A 495 -15.63 -12.37 -12.74
C ASN A 495 -14.37 -12.67 -11.92
N LEU A 496 -14.47 -12.23 -10.66
CA LEU A 496 -14.00 -12.81 -9.38
C LEU A 496 -12.58 -13.41 -9.27
N HIS A 497 -12.04 -13.99 -10.32
CA HIS A 497 -10.69 -14.56 -10.31
C HIS A 497 -9.57 -13.53 -10.52
N SER A 498 -9.94 -12.29 -10.86
CA SER A 498 -8.99 -11.28 -11.31
C SER A 498 -8.15 -10.69 -10.21
N PHE A 499 -8.71 -10.59 -9.00
CA PHE A 499 -8.04 -9.92 -7.88
C PHE A 499 -7.11 -10.85 -7.08
N TYR A 500 -7.47 -12.13 -6.96
CA TYR A 500 -6.62 -13.13 -6.28
C TYR A 500 -5.28 -13.38 -6.98
N ALA A 501 -5.17 -13.10 -8.27
CA ALA A 501 -3.90 -13.19 -8.99
C ALA A 501 -2.95 -12.02 -8.74
N LEU A 502 -3.45 -10.88 -8.28
CA LEU A 502 -2.62 -9.77 -7.76
C LEU A 502 -1.91 -10.15 -6.45
N PHE A 503 -2.45 -11.12 -5.72
CA PHE A 503 -1.96 -11.54 -4.40
C PHE A 503 -1.33 -12.95 -4.40
N GLY A 504 -0.94 -13.48 -5.56
CA GLY A 504 0.03 -14.58 -5.64
C GLY A 504 -0.45 -15.98 -5.27
N THR A 505 -1.74 -16.32 -5.45
CA THR A 505 -2.16 -17.73 -5.39
C THR A 505 -2.17 -18.35 -6.78
N ASP A 506 -1.24 -19.27 -7.02
CA ASP A 506 -1.08 -20.00 -8.27
C ASP A 506 -2.37 -20.72 -8.69
N SER A 507 -2.96 -20.28 -9.79
CA SER A 507 -4.12 -20.90 -10.47
C SER A 507 -3.89 -22.39 -10.81
N ASN A 508 -2.64 -22.82 -10.88
CA ASN A 508 -2.25 -24.22 -11.13
C ASN A 508 -2.51 -25.14 -9.93
N THR A 509 -2.48 -24.65 -8.70
CA THR A 509 -2.81 -25.44 -7.50
C THR A 509 -4.25 -25.92 -7.50
N LEU A 510 -5.17 -25.11 -8.01
CA LEU A 510 -6.59 -25.51 -8.12
C LEU A 510 -6.78 -26.62 -9.15
N LEU A 511 -6.07 -26.57 -10.26
CA LEU A 511 -6.11 -27.60 -11.32
C LEU A 511 -5.51 -28.92 -10.85
N TYR A 512 -4.46 -28.90 -10.03
CA TYR A 512 -3.90 -30.08 -9.38
C TYR A 512 -4.80 -30.64 -8.27
N LEU A 513 -5.43 -29.77 -7.48
CA LEU A 513 -6.36 -30.19 -6.42
C LEU A 513 -7.63 -30.86 -6.96
N ILE A 514 -8.09 -30.52 -8.15
CA ILE A 514 -9.28 -31.12 -8.78
C ILE A 514 -8.88 -32.28 -9.71
N GLY A 515 -7.83 -32.13 -10.50
CA GLY A 515 -7.42 -33.11 -11.51
C GLY A 515 -6.87 -34.41 -10.91
N ILE A 516 -6.06 -34.33 -9.86
CA ILE A 516 -5.46 -35.52 -9.22
C ILE A 516 -6.53 -36.41 -8.55
N PRO A 517 -7.50 -35.90 -7.77
CA PRO A 517 -8.56 -36.75 -7.20
C PRO A 517 -9.44 -37.38 -8.27
N ILE A 518 -9.76 -36.69 -9.37
CA ILE A 518 -10.52 -37.26 -10.48
C ILE A 518 -9.74 -38.44 -11.11
N LEU A 519 -8.46 -38.27 -11.35
CA LEU A 519 -7.59 -39.33 -11.90
C LEU A 519 -7.51 -40.54 -10.98
N ILE A 520 -7.36 -40.31 -9.69
CA ILE A 520 -7.33 -41.39 -8.67
C ILE A 520 -8.67 -42.13 -8.62
N THR A 521 -9.81 -41.41 -8.66
CA THR A 521 -11.14 -42.03 -8.66
C THR A 521 -11.40 -42.86 -9.90
N VAL A 522 -10.98 -42.42 -11.07
CA VAL A 522 -11.06 -43.18 -12.32
C VAL A 522 -10.20 -44.42 -12.26
N LEU A 523 -8.96 -44.35 -11.75
CA LEU A 523 -8.06 -45.48 -11.56
C LEU A 523 -8.64 -46.53 -10.58
N VAL A 524 -9.15 -46.06 -9.45
CA VAL A 524 -9.80 -46.94 -8.46
C VAL A 524 -11.03 -47.62 -9.06
N TYR A 525 -11.83 -46.89 -9.83
CA TYR A 525 -12.98 -47.46 -10.55
C TYR A 525 -12.57 -48.55 -11.56
N LEU A 526 -11.54 -48.31 -12.36
CA LEU A 526 -11.03 -49.26 -13.34
C LEU A 526 -10.46 -50.52 -12.66
N VAL A 527 -9.68 -50.36 -11.58
CA VAL A 527 -9.14 -51.49 -10.80
C VAL A 527 -10.26 -52.29 -10.12
N SER A 528 -11.29 -51.63 -9.60
CA SER A 528 -12.44 -52.28 -8.97
C SER A 528 -13.26 -53.09 -9.98
N LYS A 529 -13.40 -52.59 -11.21
CA LYS A 529 -14.09 -53.31 -12.30
C LYS A 529 -13.30 -54.56 -12.76
N TRP A 530 -11.96 -54.53 -12.68
CA TRP A 530 -11.10 -55.67 -13.03
C TRP A 530 -11.10 -56.75 -11.96
N ARG A 531 -11.40 -56.44 -10.72
CA ARG A 531 -11.42 -57.41 -9.58
C ARG A 531 -12.76 -58.11 -9.41
N LYS A 532 -13.71 -58.05 -10.37
CA LYS A 532 -14.93 -58.80 -10.27
C LYS A 532 -14.62 -60.30 -10.39
N PRO A 533 -14.94 -61.13 -9.38
CA PRO A 533 -14.67 -62.56 -9.40
C PRO A 533 -15.47 -63.24 -10.54
N GLN A 534 -14.79 -64.06 -11.32
CA GLN A 534 -15.48 -64.86 -12.33
C GLN A 534 -16.13 -66.04 -11.64
N LEU A 535 -17.44 -66.21 -11.87
CA LEU A 535 -18.20 -67.36 -11.40
C LEU A 535 -18.28 -68.35 -12.54
N LYS A 536 -17.90 -69.61 -12.28
CA LYS A 536 -18.07 -70.74 -13.21
C LYS A 536 -19.24 -71.60 -12.74
N THR A 537 -20.20 -71.79 -13.60
CA THR A 537 -21.33 -72.68 -13.34
C THR A 537 -21.04 -74.05 -13.93
N ILE A 538 -21.06 -75.03 -13.12
CA ILE A 538 -20.88 -76.45 -13.53
C ILE A 538 -22.19 -77.16 -13.22
N TYR A 539 -22.69 -77.95 -14.18
CA TYR A 539 -23.86 -78.78 -13.99
C TYR A 539 -23.42 -80.12 -13.41
N ASP A 540 -23.92 -80.47 -12.24
CA ASP A 540 -23.68 -81.77 -11.58
C ASP A 540 -24.69 -82.79 -12.09
N LEU A 541 -24.24 -83.74 -12.92
CA LEU A 541 -25.06 -84.76 -13.55
C LEU A 541 -25.63 -85.77 -12.56
N GLU A 542 -24.94 -85.96 -11.42
CA GLU A 542 -25.42 -86.95 -10.40
C GLU A 542 -26.54 -86.38 -9.53
N LYS A 543 -26.56 -85.04 -9.38
CA LYS A 543 -27.52 -84.32 -8.49
C LYS A 543 -28.55 -83.49 -9.27
N GLY A 544 -28.43 -83.44 -10.60
CA GLY A 544 -29.34 -82.74 -11.46
C GLY A 544 -29.44 -81.20 -11.19
N ARG A 545 -28.38 -80.55 -10.70
CA ARG A 545 -28.38 -79.11 -10.34
C ARG A 545 -27.09 -78.42 -10.72
N TYR A 546 -27.19 -77.07 -10.97
CA TYR A 546 -26.03 -76.24 -11.24
C TYR A 546 -25.29 -75.91 -9.95
N ILE A 547 -23.98 -76.05 -9.94
CA ILE A 547 -23.08 -75.59 -8.87
C ILE A 547 -22.31 -74.39 -9.40
N VAL A 548 -22.37 -73.30 -8.68
CA VAL A 548 -21.63 -72.07 -8.99
C VAL A 548 -20.36 -72.05 -8.14
N THR A 549 -19.21 -72.15 -8.78
CA THR A 549 -17.89 -72.03 -8.12
C THR A 549 -17.19 -70.75 -8.48
N ARG A 550 -16.55 -70.14 -7.51
CA ARG A 550 -15.75 -68.96 -7.66
C ARG A 550 -14.34 -69.40 -8.10
N ILE A 551 -13.90 -68.86 -9.27
CA ILE A 551 -12.54 -69.05 -9.74
C ILE A 551 -11.70 -67.96 -9.13
N ARG A 552 -10.65 -68.29 -8.40
CA ARG A 552 -9.65 -67.33 -7.89
C ARG A 552 -8.76 -66.81 -9.00
#